data_a240df9fdee5f4fb8f499d01d2a848ba
#
_entry.id   a240df9fdee5f4fb8f499d01d2a848ba
#
_cell.length_a   1.000
_cell.length_b   1.000
_cell.length_c   1.000
_cell.angle_alpha   90.00
_cell.angle_beta   90.00
_cell.angle_gamma   90.00
#
_symmetry.space_group_name_H-M   'P 1'
#
loop_
_entity.id
_entity.type
_entity.pdbx_description
1 polymer ?
#
loop_
_entity_poly.entity_id
_entity_poly.type
_entity_poly.pdbx_seq_one_letter_code
_entity_poly.pdbx_strand_id
1 'polypeptide(L)'
;MKNGKPKVAIVHDWLVAYAGADRVVDCMHHVFPDAPIYTLVYDENNMPAWFKDYDIRTTYLQKLPFATKLYRAMLPWMPRAFEALDLSEYDMVISSCSSCSKGVITRPDAVHICYCHTPTRYVWDFYYTYRNNANALVRAVMPGQMLKLRQWDKCAADRVDYFIANSHYIAKRIKKYYRRDSDVIYPCVHINEEPFVPKEDFYLVVGRFTWYKRIDLAVAGCT
;
A
#
# COMPACT_ATOMS: atom_id res chain seq x y z
N MET A 1 8.15 -22.06 -22.55
CA MET A 1 8.53 -20.69 -22.16
C MET A 1 8.44 -19.84 -23.41
N LYS A 2 7.56 -18.81 -23.44
CA LYS A 2 7.49 -17.88 -24.58
C LYS A 2 8.78 -17.06 -24.57
N ASN A 3 9.50 -17.01 -25.69
CA ASN A 3 10.74 -16.25 -25.87
C ASN A 3 10.49 -14.72 -25.91
N GLY A 4 9.98 -14.14 -24.85
CA GLY A 4 9.70 -12.72 -24.72
C GLY A 4 9.90 -12.23 -23.29
N LYS A 5 10.06 -10.94 -23.07
CA LYS A 5 10.05 -10.36 -21.72
C LYS A 5 8.69 -10.66 -21.06
N PRO A 6 8.65 -10.98 -19.74
CA PRO A 6 7.39 -11.23 -19.06
C PRO A 6 6.49 -10.00 -19.11
N LYS A 7 5.19 -10.20 -19.33
CA LYS A 7 4.21 -9.12 -19.26
C LYS A 7 3.89 -8.86 -17.79
N VAL A 8 4.17 -7.64 -17.32
CA VAL A 8 4.10 -7.27 -15.90
C VAL A 8 2.93 -6.33 -15.66
N ALA A 9 2.25 -6.47 -14.52
CA ALA A 9 1.33 -5.47 -13.97
C ALA A 9 1.76 -5.09 -12.56
N ILE A 10 1.62 -3.80 -12.22
CA ILE A 10 1.79 -3.29 -10.87
C ILE A 10 0.40 -3.05 -10.28
N VAL A 11 0.18 -3.46 -9.04
CA VAL A 11 -1.09 -3.24 -8.33
C VAL A 11 -0.81 -2.47 -7.05
N HIS A 12 -1.48 -1.34 -6.85
CA HIS A 12 -1.28 -0.49 -5.67
C HIS A 12 -2.60 -0.22 -4.94
N ASP A 13 -2.54 0.04 -3.62
CA ASP A 13 -3.76 0.23 -2.83
C ASP A 13 -4.59 1.43 -3.29
N TRP A 14 -4.00 2.64 -3.40
CA TRP A 14 -4.64 3.88 -3.89
C TRP A 14 -3.60 4.94 -4.21
N LEU A 15 -3.89 5.75 -5.20
CA LEU A 15 -3.06 6.88 -5.64
C LEU A 15 -3.83 8.20 -5.42
N VAL A 16 -3.84 8.71 -4.19
CA VAL A 16 -4.59 9.92 -3.79
C VAL A 16 -3.72 11.00 -3.16
N ALA A 17 -2.46 10.72 -2.91
CA ALA A 17 -1.45 11.66 -2.43
C ALA A 17 -0.08 11.03 -2.55
N TYR A 18 0.89 11.73 -3.11
CA TYR A 18 2.26 11.22 -3.29
C TYR A 18 3.00 11.11 -1.97
N ALA A 19 3.16 9.89 -1.46
CA ALA A 19 3.80 9.59 -0.18
C ALA A 19 4.80 8.43 -0.33
N GLY A 20 5.28 7.86 0.78
CA GLY A 20 6.35 6.85 0.76
C GLY A 20 6.02 5.59 -0.03
N ALA A 21 4.79 5.08 0.04
CA ALA A 21 4.37 3.90 -0.73
C ALA A 21 4.26 4.21 -2.23
N ASP A 22 3.77 5.40 -2.56
CA ASP A 22 3.59 5.85 -3.94
C ASP A 22 4.96 6.06 -4.63
N ARG A 23 5.98 6.51 -3.88
CA ARG A 23 7.37 6.58 -4.37
C ARG A 23 7.94 5.20 -4.71
N VAL A 24 7.58 4.18 -3.94
CA VAL A 24 7.99 2.81 -4.26
C VAL A 24 7.32 2.31 -5.53
N VAL A 25 6.04 2.64 -5.75
CA VAL A 25 5.35 2.34 -7.02
C VAL A 25 6.02 3.04 -8.19
N ASP A 26 6.39 4.30 -8.03
CA ASP A 26 7.14 5.08 -9.01
C ASP A 26 8.47 4.38 -9.37
N CYS A 27 9.25 3.97 -8.36
CA CYS A 27 10.48 3.19 -8.57
C CYS A 27 10.21 1.84 -9.26
N MET A 28 9.14 1.14 -8.92
CA MET A 28 8.75 -0.10 -9.60
C MET A 28 8.44 0.15 -11.08
N HIS A 29 7.73 1.23 -11.38
CA HIS A 29 7.41 1.60 -12.75
C HIS A 29 8.66 1.97 -13.55
N HIS A 30 9.67 2.59 -12.96
CA HIS A 30 10.96 2.83 -13.62
C HIS A 30 11.70 1.53 -13.98
N VAL A 31 11.52 0.46 -13.19
CA VAL A 31 12.08 -0.87 -13.51
C VAL A 31 11.26 -1.58 -14.59
N PHE A 32 9.95 -1.37 -14.59
CA PHE A 32 9.00 -1.97 -15.51
C PHE A 32 8.16 -0.89 -16.22
N PRO A 33 8.76 -0.12 -17.15
CA PRO A 33 8.11 1.07 -17.72
C PRO A 33 6.88 0.76 -18.58
N ASP A 34 6.76 -0.46 -19.09
CA ASP A 34 5.61 -0.91 -19.86
C ASP A 34 4.48 -1.50 -18.99
N ALA A 35 4.67 -1.57 -17.67
CA ALA A 35 3.70 -2.17 -16.76
C ALA A 35 2.57 -1.18 -16.41
N PRO A 36 1.29 -1.49 -16.69
CA PRO A 36 0.19 -0.69 -16.18
C PRO A 36 0.11 -0.76 -14.66
N ILE A 37 -0.36 0.32 -14.05
CA ILE A 37 -0.57 0.44 -12.62
C ILE A 37 -2.07 0.33 -12.32
N TYR A 38 -2.46 -0.77 -11.71
CA TYR A 38 -3.83 -0.96 -11.22
C TYR A 38 -3.96 -0.42 -9.79
N THR A 39 -5.01 0.34 -9.53
CA THR A 39 -5.23 0.94 -8.20
C THR A 39 -6.70 1.03 -7.86
N LEU A 40 -7.04 1.09 -6.56
CA LEU A 40 -8.41 1.25 -6.12
C LEU A 40 -9.05 2.51 -6.69
N VAL A 41 -8.39 3.64 -6.44
CA VAL A 41 -8.78 4.98 -6.89
C VAL A 41 -7.54 5.82 -7.20
N TYR A 42 -7.68 6.76 -8.13
CA TYR A 42 -6.61 7.66 -8.56
C TYR A 42 -7.11 9.11 -8.53
N ASP A 43 -6.36 10.00 -7.88
CA ASP A 43 -6.57 11.43 -7.86
C ASP A 43 -5.43 12.14 -8.60
N GLU A 44 -5.64 12.38 -9.88
CA GLU A 44 -4.63 12.98 -10.77
C GLU A 44 -4.13 14.34 -10.27
N ASN A 45 -4.99 15.12 -9.60
CA ASN A 45 -4.64 16.46 -9.12
C ASN A 45 -3.71 16.46 -7.90
N ASN A 46 -3.67 15.36 -7.17
CA ASN A 46 -2.85 15.21 -5.96
C ASN A 46 -1.60 14.33 -6.17
N MET A 47 -1.36 13.92 -7.43
CA MET A 47 -0.16 13.17 -7.81
C MET A 47 0.79 14.04 -8.62
N PRO A 48 2.11 13.74 -8.64
CA PRO A 48 3.07 14.44 -9.49
C PRO A 48 2.69 14.39 -10.97
N ALA A 49 3.06 15.44 -11.71
CA ALA A 49 2.66 15.59 -13.13
C ALA A 49 3.05 14.40 -14.01
N TRP A 50 4.20 13.76 -13.74
CA TRP A 50 4.68 12.61 -14.54
C TRP A 50 3.82 11.34 -14.36
N PHE A 51 2.98 11.24 -13.32
CA PHE A 51 2.04 10.13 -13.18
C PHE A 51 0.96 10.12 -14.27
N LYS A 52 0.75 11.24 -14.97
CA LYS A 52 -0.18 11.33 -16.11
C LYS A 52 0.32 10.54 -17.33
N ASP A 53 1.62 10.29 -17.41
CA ASP A 53 2.23 9.55 -18.50
C ASP A 53 2.17 8.02 -18.26
N TYR A 54 1.76 7.59 -17.07
CA TYR A 54 1.62 6.18 -16.72
C TYR A 54 0.24 5.62 -17.12
N ASP A 55 0.20 4.37 -17.58
CA ASP A 55 -1.07 3.66 -17.79
C ASP A 55 -1.68 3.27 -16.44
N ILE A 56 -2.49 4.17 -15.85
CA ILE A 56 -3.15 3.98 -14.56
C ILE A 56 -4.57 3.49 -14.78
N ARG A 57 -4.87 2.30 -14.27
CA ARG A 57 -6.16 1.63 -14.36
C ARG A 57 -6.80 1.50 -12.99
N THR A 58 -8.00 2.04 -12.84
CA THR A 58 -8.70 2.05 -11.55
C THR A 58 -9.75 0.94 -11.45
N THR A 59 -10.10 0.57 -10.20
CA THR A 59 -11.25 -0.32 -9.98
C THR A 59 -12.57 0.39 -10.26
N TYR A 60 -13.67 -0.37 -10.29
CA TYR A 60 -15.02 0.17 -10.45
C TYR A 60 -15.41 1.17 -9.34
N LEU A 61 -14.74 1.14 -8.19
CA LEU A 61 -15.00 2.06 -7.08
C LEU A 61 -14.64 3.52 -7.42
N GLN A 62 -13.75 3.75 -8.38
CA GLN A 62 -13.44 5.10 -8.90
C GLN A 62 -14.69 5.84 -9.42
N LYS A 63 -15.66 5.09 -9.95
CA LYS A 63 -16.89 5.67 -10.53
C LYS A 63 -17.86 6.19 -9.46
N LEU A 64 -17.63 5.91 -8.19
CA LEU A 64 -18.48 6.41 -7.11
C LEU A 64 -18.25 7.90 -6.85
N PRO A 65 -19.29 8.66 -6.47
CA PRO A 65 -19.14 10.06 -6.11
C PRO A 65 -18.11 10.24 -4.99
N PHE A 66 -17.23 11.22 -5.15
CA PHE A 66 -16.18 11.53 -4.16
C PHE A 66 -15.24 10.35 -3.81
N ALA A 67 -15.05 9.40 -4.73
CA ALA A 67 -14.27 8.18 -4.51
C ALA A 67 -12.89 8.47 -3.90
N THR A 68 -12.15 9.43 -4.45
CA THR A 68 -10.80 9.80 -3.98
C THR A 68 -10.78 10.43 -2.58
N LYS A 69 -11.89 11.04 -2.14
CA LYS A 69 -12.02 11.60 -0.79
C LYS A 69 -12.53 10.58 0.23
N LEU A 70 -13.42 9.68 -0.20
CA LEU A 70 -14.12 8.72 0.64
C LEU A 70 -13.52 7.30 0.59
N TYR A 71 -12.41 7.08 -0.11
CA TYR A 71 -11.83 5.74 -0.31
C TYR A 71 -11.65 4.94 0.99
N ARG A 72 -11.33 5.60 2.12
CA ARG A 72 -11.19 4.91 3.41
C ARG A 72 -12.50 4.30 3.92
N ALA A 73 -13.63 4.95 3.62
CA ALA A 73 -14.95 4.42 3.96
C ALA A 73 -15.34 3.22 3.08
N MET A 74 -14.69 3.07 1.93
CA MET A 74 -14.91 1.94 1.01
C MET A 74 -14.22 0.65 1.45
N LEU A 75 -13.54 0.65 2.59
CA LEU A 75 -12.80 -0.51 3.11
C LEU A 75 -13.55 -1.86 3.04
N PRO A 76 -14.85 -1.95 3.35
CA PRO A 76 -15.58 -3.22 3.23
C PRO A 76 -15.70 -3.76 1.80
N TRP A 77 -15.58 -2.89 0.78
CA TRP A 77 -15.69 -3.26 -0.64
C TRP A 77 -14.34 -3.42 -1.34
N MET A 78 -13.24 -2.93 -0.73
CA MET A 78 -11.89 -3.02 -1.30
C MET A 78 -11.47 -4.44 -1.67
N PRO A 79 -11.70 -5.48 -0.81
CA PRO A 79 -11.39 -6.86 -1.16
C PRO A 79 -11.98 -7.28 -2.50
N ARG A 80 -13.29 -7.08 -2.66
CA ARG A 80 -14.01 -7.43 -3.88
C ARG A 80 -13.53 -6.62 -5.09
N ALA A 81 -13.17 -5.35 -4.87
CA ALA A 81 -12.72 -4.49 -5.96
C ALA A 81 -11.37 -4.95 -6.53
N PHE A 82 -10.45 -5.39 -5.69
CA PHE A 82 -9.17 -5.95 -6.14
C PHE A 82 -9.32 -7.34 -6.76
N GLU A 83 -10.16 -8.21 -6.20
CA GLU A 83 -10.42 -9.53 -6.77
C GLU A 83 -11.17 -9.46 -8.13
N ALA A 84 -11.84 -8.34 -8.42
CA ALA A 84 -12.54 -8.13 -9.69
C ALA A 84 -11.65 -7.60 -10.83
N LEU A 85 -10.37 -7.32 -10.56
CA LEU A 85 -9.42 -6.92 -11.60
C LEU A 85 -9.06 -8.12 -12.46
N ASP A 86 -9.24 -8.00 -13.77
CA ASP A 86 -8.78 -9.01 -14.71
C ASP A 86 -7.27 -8.82 -14.98
N LEU A 87 -6.47 -9.71 -14.44
CA LEU A 87 -5.03 -9.76 -14.60
C LEU A 87 -4.56 -11.01 -15.37
N SER A 88 -5.47 -11.67 -16.10
CA SER A 88 -5.21 -12.92 -16.81
C SER A 88 -4.17 -12.81 -17.94
N GLU A 89 -3.92 -11.60 -18.43
CA GLU A 89 -2.94 -11.37 -19.51
C GLU A 89 -1.49 -11.25 -19.02
N TYR A 90 -1.24 -11.15 -17.71
CA TYR A 90 0.09 -10.87 -17.15
C TYR A 90 0.79 -12.17 -16.69
N ASP A 91 2.10 -12.23 -16.96
CA ASP A 91 2.98 -13.32 -16.51
C ASP A 91 3.48 -13.08 -15.08
N MET A 92 3.57 -11.79 -14.68
CA MET A 92 3.99 -11.38 -13.36
C MET A 92 3.12 -10.22 -12.85
N VAL A 93 2.68 -10.32 -11.61
CA VAL A 93 1.94 -9.26 -10.90
C VAL A 93 2.74 -8.83 -9.68
N ILE A 94 3.01 -7.53 -9.56
CA ILE A 94 3.71 -6.95 -8.41
C ILE A 94 2.72 -6.10 -7.63
N SER A 95 2.33 -6.54 -6.42
CA SER A 95 1.46 -5.74 -5.56
C SER A 95 2.26 -4.93 -4.55
N SER A 96 2.07 -3.61 -4.54
CA SER A 96 2.60 -2.67 -3.54
C SER A 96 1.51 -2.45 -2.47
N CYS A 97 1.64 -3.15 -1.34
CA CYS A 97 0.52 -3.40 -0.43
C CYS A 97 0.74 -2.89 0.99
N SER A 98 -0.21 -2.11 1.47
CA SER A 98 -0.39 -1.74 2.88
C SER A 98 -1.80 -2.06 3.39
N SER A 99 -2.69 -2.49 2.47
CA SER A 99 -4.11 -2.77 2.71
C SER A 99 -4.56 -4.00 1.92
N CYS A 100 -5.17 -3.82 0.74
CA CYS A 100 -5.91 -4.87 0.03
C CYS A 100 -5.32 -5.26 -1.33
N SER A 101 -4.37 -4.50 -1.90
CA SER A 101 -3.85 -4.73 -3.26
C SER A 101 -3.22 -6.12 -3.47
N LYS A 102 -2.69 -6.77 -2.42
CA LYS A 102 -2.21 -8.17 -2.50
C LYS A 102 -3.32 -9.20 -2.74
N GLY A 103 -4.58 -8.78 -2.62
CA GLY A 103 -5.72 -9.68 -2.75
C GLY A 103 -6.15 -9.96 -4.19
N VAL A 104 -5.42 -9.48 -5.17
CA VAL A 104 -5.70 -9.80 -6.59
C VAL A 104 -5.61 -11.29 -6.87
N ILE A 105 -6.32 -11.73 -7.91
CA ILE A 105 -6.31 -13.12 -8.38
C ILE A 105 -5.46 -13.16 -9.65
N THR A 106 -4.48 -14.04 -9.66
CA THR A 106 -3.60 -14.27 -10.79
C THR A 106 -3.89 -15.65 -11.42
N ARG A 107 -3.51 -15.85 -12.68
CA ARG A 107 -3.62 -17.16 -13.31
C ARG A 107 -2.60 -18.15 -12.71
N PRO A 108 -2.79 -19.47 -12.86
CA PRO A 108 -1.97 -20.49 -12.17
C PRO A 108 -0.48 -20.49 -12.54
N ASP A 109 -0.13 -20.02 -13.74
CA ASP A 109 1.24 -19.96 -14.26
C ASP A 109 1.88 -18.54 -14.13
N ALA A 110 1.17 -17.58 -13.58
CA ALA A 110 1.69 -16.25 -13.30
C ALA A 110 2.32 -16.18 -11.91
N VAL A 111 3.33 -15.34 -11.76
CA VAL A 111 4.02 -15.12 -10.48
C VAL A 111 3.44 -13.86 -9.81
N HIS A 112 3.01 -13.98 -8.55
CA HIS A 112 2.57 -12.86 -7.74
C HIS A 112 3.61 -12.51 -6.66
N ILE A 113 4.23 -11.34 -6.80
CA ILE A 113 5.17 -10.79 -5.83
C ILE A 113 4.49 -9.66 -5.05
N CYS A 114 4.48 -9.74 -3.72
CA CYS A 114 3.92 -8.68 -2.88
C CYS A 114 5.04 -7.91 -2.17
N TYR A 115 5.25 -6.65 -2.58
CA TYR A 115 6.00 -5.69 -1.78
C TYR A 115 5.11 -5.17 -0.65
N CYS A 116 5.32 -5.71 0.53
CA CYS A 116 4.50 -5.44 1.70
C CYS A 116 5.07 -4.27 2.50
N HIS A 117 4.42 -3.11 2.41
CA HIS A 117 4.76 -1.95 3.27
C HIS A 117 4.44 -2.24 4.72
N THR A 118 3.38 -2.98 4.96
CA THR A 118 2.97 -3.47 6.27
C THR A 118 1.78 -4.45 6.13
N PRO A 119 1.71 -5.52 6.91
CA PRO A 119 0.44 -6.20 7.15
C PRO A 119 -0.61 -5.21 7.62
N THR A 120 -1.85 -5.39 7.16
CA THR A 120 -2.95 -4.42 7.33
C THR A 120 -3.15 -4.00 8.78
N ARG A 121 -2.67 -2.78 9.16
CA ARG A 121 -2.55 -2.35 10.56
C ARG A 121 -3.86 -2.34 11.32
N TYR A 122 -4.92 -1.83 10.70
CA TYR A 122 -6.23 -1.66 11.33
C TYR A 122 -6.97 -2.97 11.61
N VAL A 123 -6.55 -4.08 11.02
CA VAL A 123 -7.11 -5.41 11.32
C VAL A 123 -6.24 -6.21 12.28
N TRP A 124 -4.93 -5.89 12.38
CA TRP A 124 -3.96 -6.58 13.23
C TRP A 124 -3.55 -5.72 14.43
N ASP A 125 -2.45 -4.98 14.33
CA ASP A 125 -1.79 -4.32 15.47
C ASP A 125 -2.59 -3.20 16.10
N PHE A 126 -3.19 -2.34 15.27
CA PHE A 126 -3.85 -1.13 15.72
C PHE A 126 -5.37 -1.26 15.84
N TYR A 127 -5.90 -2.49 15.82
CA TYR A 127 -7.33 -2.72 15.90
C TYR A 127 -7.98 -1.98 17.08
N TYR A 128 -7.45 -2.17 18.29
CA TYR A 128 -8.00 -1.52 19.49
C TYR A 128 -7.85 0.00 19.45
N THR A 129 -6.74 0.49 18.94
CA THR A 129 -6.52 1.93 18.82
C THR A 129 -7.53 2.58 17.86
N TYR A 130 -7.74 1.98 16.68
CA TYR A 130 -8.77 2.48 15.76
C TYR A 130 -10.18 2.37 16.34
N ARG A 131 -10.49 1.26 17.01
CA ARG A 131 -11.79 1.04 17.65
C ARG A 131 -12.07 2.06 18.75
N ASN A 132 -11.09 2.36 19.60
CA ASN A 132 -11.26 3.29 20.73
C ASN A 132 -11.42 4.74 20.25
N ASN A 133 -10.86 5.11 19.12
CA ASN A 133 -10.99 6.43 18.51
C ASN A 133 -12.19 6.54 17.55
N ALA A 134 -12.96 5.48 17.32
CA ALA A 134 -14.13 5.47 16.47
C ALA A 134 -15.38 5.99 17.20
N ASN A 135 -16.30 6.60 16.44
CA ASN A 135 -17.62 6.94 16.97
C ASN A 135 -18.44 5.69 17.35
N ALA A 136 -19.53 5.86 18.08
CA ALA A 136 -20.33 4.76 18.64
C ALA A 136 -20.83 3.78 17.56
N LEU A 137 -21.32 4.28 16.42
CA LEU A 137 -21.84 3.47 15.33
C LEU A 137 -20.73 2.62 14.69
N VAL A 138 -19.61 3.23 14.34
CA VAL A 138 -18.46 2.52 13.77
C VAL A 138 -17.91 1.50 14.77
N ARG A 139 -17.84 1.85 16.06
CA ARG A 139 -17.37 0.96 17.14
C ARG A 139 -18.25 -0.29 17.28
N ALA A 140 -19.54 -0.17 17.08
CA ALA A 140 -20.49 -1.30 17.15
C ALA A 140 -20.33 -2.26 15.96
N VAL A 141 -20.15 -1.73 14.73
CA VAL A 141 -20.06 -2.53 13.49
C VAL A 141 -18.65 -3.08 13.24
N MET A 142 -17.63 -2.37 13.70
CA MET A 142 -16.22 -2.65 13.44
C MET A 142 -15.78 -4.10 13.79
N PRO A 143 -16.18 -4.73 14.92
CA PRO A 143 -15.71 -6.07 15.26
C PRO A 143 -16.01 -7.11 14.17
N GLY A 144 -17.27 -7.13 13.67
CA GLY A 144 -17.69 -8.06 12.62
C GLY A 144 -16.98 -7.81 11.30
N GLN A 145 -16.84 -6.54 10.90
CA GLN A 145 -16.15 -6.18 9.67
C GLN A 145 -14.66 -6.52 9.74
N MET A 146 -14.00 -6.22 10.86
CA MET A 146 -12.58 -6.51 11.03
C MET A 146 -12.28 -8.01 11.11
N LEU A 147 -13.22 -8.80 11.66
CA LEU A 147 -13.09 -10.27 11.63
C LEU A 147 -13.09 -10.78 10.19
N LYS A 148 -14.07 -10.39 9.39
CA LYS A 148 -14.18 -10.77 7.98
C LYS A 148 -12.95 -10.33 7.18
N LEU A 149 -12.53 -9.08 7.38
CA LEU A 149 -11.39 -8.52 6.68
C LEU A 149 -10.07 -9.20 7.09
N ARG A 150 -9.92 -9.61 8.36
CA ARG A 150 -8.75 -10.36 8.83
C ARG A 150 -8.68 -11.76 8.22
N GLN A 151 -9.82 -12.44 8.12
CA GLN A 151 -9.91 -13.75 7.46
C GLN A 151 -9.54 -13.62 5.98
N TRP A 152 -10.11 -12.67 5.28
CA TRP A 152 -9.80 -12.39 3.88
C TRP A 152 -8.33 -12.00 3.69
N ASP A 153 -7.79 -11.12 4.54
CA ASP A 153 -6.40 -10.65 4.49
C ASP A 153 -5.40 -11.80 4.64
N LYS A 154 -5.72 -12.79 5.51
CA LYS A 154 -4.92 -14.02 5.65
C LYS A 154 -5.02 -14.89 4.40
N CYS A 155 -6.23 -15.15 3.89
CA CYS A 155 -6.43 -15.92 2.66
C CYS A 155 -5.77 -15.24 1.44
N ALA A 156 -5.83 -13.92 1.35
CA ALA A 156 -5.15 -13.15 0.32
C ALA A 156 -3.62 -13.30 0.39
N ALA A 157 -3.07 -13.33 1.60
CA ALA A 157 -1.64 -13.53 1.79
C ALA A 157 -1.17 -14.94 1.39
N ASP A 158 -2.04 -15.94 1.48
CA ASP A 158 -1.72 -17.31 1.07
C ASP A 158 -1.64 -17.48 -0.46
N ARG A 159 -2.28 -16.58 -1.24
CA ARG A 159 -2.21 -16.54 -2.70
C ARG A 159 -0.95 -15.87 -3.26
N VAL A 160 -0.20 -15.17 -2.44
CA VAL A 160 1.05 -14.51 -2.84
C VAL A 160 2.17 -15.57 -2.94
N ASP A 161 2.92 -15.58 -4.05
CA ASP A 161 4.05 -16.49 -4.23
C ASP A 161 5.26 -16.02 -3.41
N TYR A 162 5.64 -14.74 -3.55
CA TYR A 162 6.80 -14.18 -2.88
C TYR A 162 6.46 -12.88 -2.15
N PHE A 163 6.93 -12.77 -0.90
CA PHE A 163 6.85 -11.54 -0.13
C PHE A 163 8.18 -10.81 -0.11
N ILE A 164 8.13 -9.50 -0.37
CA ILE A 164 9.22 -8.55 -0.12
C ILE A 164 8.76 -7.63 1.00
N ALA A 165 9.54 -7.54 2.06
CA ALA A 165 9.32 -6.63 3.17
C ALA A 165 10.16 -5.36 3.01
N ASN A 166 9.61 -4.20 3.33
CA ASN A 166 10.35 -2.94 3.29
C ASN A 166 11.36 -2.77 4.43
N SER A 167 11.40 -3.70 5.39
CA SER A 167 12.32 -3.68 6.53
C SER A 167 12.27 -5.01 7.30
N HIS A 168 13.31 -5.29 8.08
CA HIS A 168 13.32 -6.45 9.00
C HIS A 168 12.17 -6.43 10.00
N TYR A 169 11.70 -5.24 10.41
CA TYR A 169 10.54 -5.12 11.28
C TYR A 169 9.27 -5.62 10.59
N ILE A 170 9.07 -5.26 9.33
CA ILE A 170 7.92 -5.73 8.54
C ILE A 170 8.04 -7.22 8.21
N ALA A 171 9.25 -7.73 7.93
CA ALA A 171 9.46 -9.17 7.75
C ALA A 171 9.01 -9.98 8.97
N LYS A 172 9.34 -9.53 10.19
CA LYS A 172 8.85 -10.15 11.44
C LYS A 172 7.33 -10.14 11.54
N ARG A 173 6.66 -9.08 11.07
CA ARG A 173 5.20 -8.98 11.09
C ARG A 173 4.55 -9.87 10.04
N ILE A 174 5.12 -9.97 8.83
CA ILE A 174 4.68 -10.93 7.79
C ILE A 174 4.76 -12.35 8.36
N LYS A 175 5.88 -12.70 8.96
CA LYS A 175 6.05 -14.03 9.60
C LYS A 175 5.02 -14.29 10.71
N LYS A 176 4.73 -13.27 11.53
CA LYS A 176 3.76 -13.40 12.63
C LYS A 176 2.33 -13.57 12.15
N TYR A 177 1.86 -12.72 11.21
CA TYR A 177 0.44 -12.67 10.84
C TYR A 177 0.10 -13.59 9.67
N TYR A 178 1.01 -13.69 8.69
CA TYR A 178 0.79 -14.48 7.48
C TYR A 178 1.47 -15.85 7.52
N ARG A 179 2.42 -16.08 8.45
CA ARG A 179 3.23 -17.31 8.54
C ARG A 179 4.05 -17.54 7.27
N ARG A 180 4.42 -16.46 6.59
CA ARG A 180 5.22 -16.47 5.36
C ARG A 180 6.60 -15.90 5.65
N ASP A 181 7.60 -16.38 4.93
CA ASP A 181 8.92 -15.77 4.86
C ASP A 181 8.91 -14.62 3.86
N SER A 182 9.88 -13.73 3.92
CA SER A 182 10.01 -12.58 3.03
C SER A 182 11.46 -12.13 2.95
N ASP A 183 11.86 -11.70 1.74
CA ASP A 183 13.11 -10.99 1.52
C ASP A 183 12.96 -9.53 1.94
N VAL A 184 14.07 -8.89 2.33
CA VAL A 184 14.05 -7.48 2.74
C VAL A 184 14.69 -6.63 1.64
N ILE A 185 13.87 -5.74 1.04
CA ILE A 185 14.32 -4.70 0.12
C ILE A 185 13.82 -3.36 0.65
N TYR A 186 14.74 -2.51 1.09
CA TYR A 186 14.40 -1.19 1.61
C TYR A 186 13.82 -0.30 0.52
N PRO A 187 12.92 0.65 0.87
CA PRO A 187 12.38 1.61 -0.08
C PRO A 187 13.49 2.43 -0.75
N CYS A 188 13.30 2.71 -2.03
CA CYS A 188 14.17 3.63 -2.77
C CYS A 188 14.09 5.05 -2.18
N VAL A 189 15.20 5.75 -2.20
CA VAL A 189 15.31 7.15 -1.78
C VAL A 189 15.96 7.93 -2.91
N HIS A 190 15.29 9.00 -3.36
CA HIS A 190 15.91 9.98 -4.22
C HIS A 190 16.84 10.85 -3.38
N ILE A 191 18.11 10.82 -3.69
CA ILE A 191 19.12 11.69 -3.06
C ILE A 191 19.17 12.95 -3.91
N ASN A 192 18.74 14.08 -3.35
CA ASN A 192 18.99 15.37 -3.97
C ASN A 192 20.44 15.75 -3.67
N GLU A 193 21.21 16.04 -4.71
CA GLU A 193 22.56 16.59 -4.60
C GLU A 193 22.46 18.11 -4.29
N GLU A 194 21.78 18.45 -3.21
CA GLU A 194 21.73 19.81 -2.72
C GLU A 194 23.07 20.20 -2.10
N PRO A 195 23.56 21.43 -2.31
CA PRO A 195 24.77 21.89 -1.67
C PRO A 195 24.64 21.83 -0.15
N PHE A 196 25.73 21.48 0.52
CA PHE A 196 25.78 21.41 1.98
C PHE A 196 25.40 22.78 2.58
N VAL A 197 24.34 22.82 3.34
CA VAL A 197 23.91 24.01 4.08
C VAL A 197 24.53 23.94 5.49
N PRO A 198 25.13 25.01 6.02
CA PRO A 198 25.63 25.05 7.39
C PRO A 198 24.52 24.65 8.38
N LYS A 199 24.90 23.87 9.38
CA LYS A 199 23.96 23.48 10.44
C LYS A 199 23.62 24.67 11.30
N GLU A 200 22.34 24.81 11.61
CA GLU A 200 21.81 25.79 12.56
C GLU A 200 21.44 25.09 13.87
N ASP A 201 21.28 25.87 14.94
CA ASP A 201 20.99 25.36 16.29
C ASP A 201 19.47 25.18 16.47
N PHE A 202 18.91 24.14 15.83
CA PHE A 202 17.50 23.74 16.00
C PHE A 202 17.32 22.22 15.85
N TYR A 203 16.21 21.71 16.40
CA TYR A 203 15.77 20.34 16.20
C TYR A 203 14.77 20.26 15.04
N LEU A 204 15.08 19.50 13.99
CA LEU A 204 14.20 19.32 12.83
C LEU A 204 13.37 18.04 12.98
N VAL A 205 12.04 18.17 12.97
CA VAL A 205 11.10 17.06 12.91
C VAL A 205 10.37 17.06 11.57
N VAL A 206 10.59 16.03 10.76
CA VAL A 206 9.97 15.88 9.44
C VAL A 206 8.98 14.72 9.46
N GLY A 207 7.73 14.99 9.10
CA GLY A 207 6.72 13.94 9.05
C GLY A 207 5.31 14.45 8.81
N ARG A 208 4.40 13.52 8.50
CA ARG A 208 2.97 13.82 8.45
C ARG A 208 2.44 13.98 9.87
N PHE A 209 1.65 15.03 10.15
CA PHE A 209 0.98 15.22 11.43
C PHE A 209 -0.13 14.17 11.61
N THR A 210 0.24 13.06 12.24
CA THR A 210 -0.68 11.97 12.58
C THR A 210 -0.47 11.58 14.04
N TRP A 211 -1.55 11.28 14.75
CA TRP A 211 -1.54 10.98 16.18
C TRP A 211 -0.53 9.88 16.59
N TYR A 212 -0.32 8.86 15.75
CA TYR A 212 0.62 7.77 16.05
C TYR A 212 2.09 8.12 15.86
N LYS A 213 2.42 9.22 15.18
CA LYS A 213 3.81 9.71 15.04
C LYS A 213 4.28 10.56 16.22
N ARG A 214 3.35 10.91 17.11
CA ARG A 214 3.65 11.58 18.37
C ARG A 214 4.59 12.78 18.22
N ILE A 215 4.34 13.64 17.24
CA ILE A 215 5.08 14.91 17.04
C ILE A 215 4.89 15.82 18.26
N ASP A 216 3.76 15.70 18.94
CA ASP A 216 3.47 16.34 20.22
C ASP A 216 4.57 16.08 21.26
N LEU A 217 5.06 14.84 21.38
CA LEU A 217 6.15 14.49 22.28
C LEU A 217 7.49 15.12 21.89
N ALA A 218 7.78 15.20 20.58
CA ALA A 218 9.00 15.83 20.10
C ALA A 218 9.02 17.33 20.47
N VAL A 219 7.88 18.03 20.27
CA VAL A 219 7.73 19.43 20.64
C VAL A 219 7.87 19.61 22.17
N ALA A 220 7.14 18.80 22.95
CA ALA A 220 7.19 18.88 24.43
C ALA A 220 8.57 18.53 25.02
N GLY A 221 9.40 17.77 24.29
CA GLY A 221 10.77 17.43 24.73
C GLY A 221 11.82 18.52 24.37
N CYS A 222 11.46 19.49 23.54
CA CYS A 222 12.33 20.60 23.14
C CYS A 222 11.96 21.93 23.84
N THR A 223 10.92 21.95 24.65
CA THR A 223 10.50 23.07 25.52
C THR A 223 10.88 22.81 26.97
#